data_d32ccb8bcd7242bc3ad408d66aaa5886
#
_entry.id   d32ccb8bcd7242bc3ad408d66aaa5886
#
_cell.length_a   1.000
_cell.length_b   1.000
_cell.length_c   1.000
_cell.angle_alpha   90.00
_cell.angle_beta   90.00
_cell.angle_gamma   90.00
#
_symmetry.space_group_name_H-M   'P 1'
#
loop_
_entity.id
_entity.type
_entity.pdbx_description
1 polymer ?
#
loop_
_entity_poly.entity_id
_entity_poly.type
_entity_poly.pdbx_seq_one_letter_code
_entity_poly.pdbx_strand_id
1 'polypeptide(L)'
;MTIDKICLSYYNNPRKVVIADMFFFRMPIGVYSSPKDVPGGSVNDATSLIQSTEQVIYDIYDDLVELYPNNVTKQVMGEVFGKKINRYTFSNFAIENKSPSSDLAYKPFKICIITSIHGYEQGAAWTTALFFKYLYSSDNPYMAMLRRHVVFDVIPVANPSGFSKNKRKNDNGVDLNRNYEPDFIYSDDPKSWGYGGPQPASELETQLIMRFIEENLDAKLVLDYHNIDKGYPLFYVYGQKDVQLAQSVFASLSDKWQYEYPEFPKDQLLGYVRSNGKKGMLCDYVASKGLWVLTMETPWCMPEIGKEQYDAPTIRCVLDLLVNTLIAVVENLR
;
A
#
# COMPACT_ATOMS: atom_id res chain seq x y z
N MET A 1 -28.90 -15.19 9.10
CA MET A 1 -29.18 -14.44 7.85
C MET A 1 -28.08 -14.85 6.88
N THR A 2 -28.40 -15.47 5.76
CA THR A 2 -27.37 -15.98 4.82
C THR A 2 -26.71 -14.81 4.06
N ILE A 3 -25.44 -14.96 3.73
CA ILE A 3 -24.60 -13.98 3.01
C ILE A 3 -25.29 -13.43 1.75
N ASP A 4 -26.08 -14.25 1.04
CA ASP A 4 -26.84 -13.87 -0.15
C ASP A 4 -27.90 -12.78 0.09
N LYS A 5 -28.48 -12.70 1.29
CA LYS A 5 -29.45 -11.67 1.63
C LYS A 5 -28.80 -10.31 1.94
N ILE A 6 -27.54 -10.33 2.38
CA ILE A 6 -26.76 -9.12 2.64
C ILE A 6 -26.33 -8.51 1.31
N CYS A 7 -25.86 -9.31 0.35
CA CYS A 7 -25.53 -8.84 -0.99
C CYS A 7 -26.73 -8.23 -1.71
N LEU A 8 -27.92 -8.84 -1.62
CA LEU A 8 -29.13 -8.32 -2.26
C LEU A 8 -29.64 -7.01 -1.63
N SER A 9 -29.44 -6.79 -0.32
CA SER A 9 -29.78 -5.51 0.32
C SER A 9 -28.84 -4.36 -0.10
N TYR A 10 -27.60 -4.69 -0.40
CA TYR A 10 -26.61 -3.74 -0.92
C TYR A 10 -26.99 -3.19 -2.31
N TYR A 11 -27.62 -4.03 -3.15
CA TYR A 11 -28.06 -3.66 -4.50
C TYR A 11 -29.30 -2.75 -4.50
N ASN A 12 -30.17 -2.87 -3.50
CA ASN A 12 -31.49 -2.26 -3.55
C ASN A 12 -31.64 -0.98 -2.70
N ASN A 13 -30.66 -0.61 -1.85
CA ASN A 13 -30.74 0.62 -1.08
C ASN A 13 -29.36 1.12 -0.58
N PRO A 14 -28.59 1.83 -1.40
CA PRO A 14 -27.24 2.27 -1.05
C PRO A 14 -27.18 3.32 0.07
N ARG A 15 -28.31 3.85 0.53
CA ARG A 15 -28.37 4.93 1.53
C ARG A 15 -28.72 4.49 2.95
N LYS A 16 -28.93 3.21 3.20
CA LYS A 16 -29.29 2.68 4.52
C LYS A 16 -28.52 1.42 4.92
N VAL A 17 -27.27 1.33 4.64
CA VAL A 17 -26.41 0.40 5.36
C VAL A 17 -25.95 1.09 6.62
N VAL A 18 -26.66 0.82 7.72
CA VAL A 18 -26.20 1.18 9.06
C VAL A 18 -24.87 0.43 9.25
N ILE A 19 -23.81 1.19 9.45
CA ILE A 19 -22.39 0.76 9.61
C ILE A 19 -22.21 -0.22 10.79
N ALA A 20 -23.28 -0.61 11.49
CA ALA A 20 -23.24 -1.41 12.72
C ALA A 20 -22.75 -2.85 12.56
N ASP A 21 -22.65 -3.38 11.34
CA ASP A 21 -22.25 -4.77 11.08
C ASP A 21 -21.22 -4.93 9.98
N MET A 22 -20.24 -4.02 9.89
CA MET A 22 -19.08 -4.25 9.06
C MET A 22 -18.31 -5.46 9.59
N PHE A 23 -18.38 -6.58 8.86
CA PHE A 23 -17.56 -7.73 9.17
C PHE A 23 -16.09 -7.34 9.02
N PHE A 24 -15.34 -7.47 10.09
CA PHE A 24 -13.90 -7.34 10.05
C PHE A 24 -13.34 -8.42 9.13
N PHE A 25 -12.65 -7.98 8.07
CA PHE A 25 -11.99 -8.93 7.19
C PHE A 25 -10.84 -9.60 7.94
N ARG A 26 -10.81 -10.92 7.87
CA ARG A 26 -9.71 -11.71 8.39
C ARG A 26 -9.25 -12.69 7.32
N MET A 27 -7.94 -12.69 7.04
CA MET A 27 -7.37 -13.66 6.11
C MET A 27 -7.71 -15.07 6.56
N PRO A 28 -8.22 -15.93 5.66
CA PRO A 28 -8.50 -17.32 6.00
C PRO A 28 -7.27 -18.01 6.59
N ILE A 29 -7.48 -18.74 7.69
CA ILE A 29 -6.43 -19.56 8.29
C ILE A 29 -5.93 -20.54 7.23
N GLY A 30 -4.62 -20.58 7.00
CA GLY A 30 -3.98 -21.49 6.06
C GLY A 30 -3.62 -20.91 4.70
N VAL A 31 -4.09 -19.70 4.35
CA VAL A 31 -3.65 -19.07 3.09
C VAL A 31 -2.19 -18.59 3.20
N TYR A 32 -1.76 -18.15 4.41
CA TYR A 32 -0.38 -17.80 4.72
C TYR A 32 -0.08 -18.17 6.18
N SER A 33 -0.24 -19.44 6.51
CA SER A 33 -0.04 -19.95 7.87
C SER A 33 1.44 -20.12 8.25
N SER A 34 2.33 -19.96 7.27
CA SER A 34 3.76 -20.20 7.44
C SER A 34 4.55 -19.34 6.45
N PRO A 35 5.78 -18.94 6.82
CA PRO A 35 6.73 -18.31 5.88
C PRO A 35 7.00 -19.14 4.62
N LYS A 36 6.75 -20.45 4.66
CA LYS A 36 6.84 -21.32 3.48
C LYS A 36 5.90 -20.95 2.35
N ASP A 37 4.75 -20.36 2.72
CA ASP A 37 3.72 -19.99 1.76
C ASP A 37 4.01 -18.61 1.12
N VAL A 38 5.05 -17.93 1.57
CA VAL A 38 5.51 -16.67 0.98
C VAL A 38 6.49 -17.00 -0.14
N PRO A 39 6.18 -16.64 -1.39
CA PRO A 39 7.11 -16.91 -2.51
C PRO A 39 8.49 -16.31 -2.23
N GLY A 40 9.54 -17.11 -2.43
CA GLY A 40 10.93 -16.72 -2.17
C GLY A 40 11.37 -16.79 -0.71
N GLY A 41 10.47 -17.13 0.23
CA GLY A 41 10.80 -17.33 1.64
C GLY A 41 11.27 -18.75 1.93
N SER A 42 12.43 -18.90 2.53
CA SER A 42 12.84 -20.16 3.17
C SER A 42 12.47 -20.11 4.66
N VAL A 43 11.86 -21.20 5.16
CA VAL A 43 11.45 -21.31 6.57
C VAL A 43 12.62 -21.22 7.54
N ASN A 44 13.80 -21.59 7.08
CA ASN A 44 15.00 -21.66 7.90
C ASN A 44 15.84 -20.38 7.83
N ASP A 45 15.39 -19.39 7.06
CA ASP A 45 16.16 -18.18 6.83
C ASP A 45 15.25 -16.95 6.91
N ALA A 46 14.98 -16.53 8.16
CA ALA A 46 14.27 -15.28 8.41
C ALA A 46 15.00 -14.07 7.79
N THR A 47 16.31 -14.22 7.54
CA THR A 47 17.11 -13.19 6.88
C THR A 47 16.81 -13.11 5.38
N SER A 48 16.33 -14.19 4.73
CA SER A 48 16.00 -14.19 3.31
C SER A 48 14.80 -13.30 2.97
N LEU A 49 13.82 -13.20 3.88
CA LEU A 49 12.69 -12.30 3.71
C LEU A 49 13.08 -10.83 3.91
N ILE A 50 14.00 -10.57 4.84
CA ILE A 50 14.52 -9.23 5.12
C ILE A 50 15.50 -8.77 4.03
N GLN A 51 16.20 -9.73 3.42
CA GLN A 51 17.22 -9.49 2.38
C GLN A 51 16.72 -9.88 0.99
N SER A 52 15.41 -9.95 0.79
CA SER A 52 14.85 -10.23 -0.54
C SER A 52 15.26 -9.13 -1.52
N THR A 53 15.48 -9.53 -2.76
CA THR A 53 15.66 -8.57 -3.84
C THR A 53 14.30 -8.10 -4.33
N GLU A 54 14.26 -6.95 -5.00
CA GLU A 54 13.06 -6.44 -5.66
C GLU A 54 12.48 -7.46 -6.65
N GLN A 55 13.33 -8.31 -7.22
CA GLN A 55 12.90 -9.33 -8.18
C GLN A 55 11.91 -10.32 -7.57
N VAL A 56 12.10 -10.72 -6.32
CA VAL A 56 11.18 -11.63 -5.63
C VAL A 56 9.77 -11.02 -5.52
N ILE A 57 9.68 -9.71 -5.26
CA ILE A 57 8.40 -9.01 -5.27
C ILE A 57 7.84 -8.97 -6.68
N TYR A 58 8.65 -8.63 -7.68
CA TYR A 58 8.19 -8.56 -9.07
C TYR A 58 7.73 -9.91 -9.60
N ASP A 59 8.36 -11.02 -9.22
CA ASP A 59 7.94 -12.37 -9.62
C ASP A 59 6.49 -12.66 -9.21
N ILE A 60 6.07 -12.23 -8.01
CA ILE A 60 4.67 -12.38 -7.56
C ILE A 60 3.71 -11.60 -8.46
N TYR A 61 4.07 -10.39 -8.84
CA TYR A 61 3.24 -9.56 -9.72
C TYR A 61 3.26 -10.06 -11.17
N ASP A 62 4.40 -10.57 -11.63
CA ASP A 62 4.55 -11.12 -12.98
C ASP A 62 3.71 -12.40 -13.12
N ASP A 63 3.67 -13.27 -12.10
CA ASP A 63 2.73 -14.40 -12.02
C ASP A 63 1.28 -13.95 -12.17
N LEU A 64 0.91 -12.82 -11.55
CA LEU A 64 -0.45 -12.29 -11.68
C LEU A 64 -0.75 -11.75 -13.08
N VAL A 65 0.24 -11.17 -13.76
CA VAL A 65 0.10 -10.77 -15.18
C VAL A 65 -0.13 -11.99 -16.06
N GLU A 66 0.59 -13.08 -15.84
CA GLU A 66 0.43 -14.33 -16.61
C GLU A 66 -0.92 -15.02 -16.32
N LEU A 67 -1.35 -15.07 -15.06
CA LEU A 67 -2.59 -15.73 -14.66
C LEU A 67 -3.84 -14.92 -15.03
N TYR A 68 -3.75 -13.60 -15.04
CA TYR A 68 -4.88 -12.69 -15.26
C TYR A 68 -4.58 -11.63 -16.34
N PRO A 69 -4.21 -12.03 -17.59
CA PRO A 69 -3.71 -11.09 -18.61
C PRO A 69 -4.73 -10.05 -19.07
N ASN A 70 -6.02 -10.30 -18.85
CA ASN A 70 -7.09 -9.35 -19.18
C ASN A 70 -7.35 -8.32 -18.05
N ASN A 71 -6.74 -8.52 -16.89
CA ASN A 71 -7.02 -7.73 -15.70
C ASN A 71 -5.77 -7.07 -15.13
N VAL A 72 -4.60 -7.62 -15.38
CA VAL A 72 -3.34 -7.15 -14.83
C VAL A 72 -2.38 -6.82 -15.96
N THR A 73 -1.82 -5.62 -15.91
CA THR A 73 -0.78 -5.19 -16.86
C THR A 73 0.46 -4.74 -16.15
N LYS A 74 1.61 -4.89 -16.81
CA LYS A 74 2.92 -4.45 -16.37
C LYS A 74 3.47 -3.38 -17.31
N GLN A 75 4.09 -2.37 -16.72
CA GLN A 75 4.88 -1.36 -17.42
C GLN A 75 6.23 -1.20 -16.72
N VAL A 76 7.33 -1.26 -17.47
CA VAL A 76 8.64 -0.83 -16.97
C VAL A 76 8.69 0.70 -17.07
N MET A 77 8.78 1.38 -15.96
CA MET A 77 8.81 2.84 -15.91
C MET A 77 10.19 3.40 -16.23
N GLY A 78 11.24 2.70 -15.81
CA GLY A 78 12.62 3.06 -16.02
C GLY A 78 13.57 2.08 -15.35
N GLU A 79 14.86 2.36 -15.45
CA GLU A 79 15.93 1.58 -14.85
C GLU A 79 16.89 2.51 -14.10
N VAL A 80 17.20 2.17 -12.85
CA VAL A 80 18.07 2.95 -11.96
C VAL A 80 19.06 2.00 -11.30
N PHE A 81 20.35 2.28 -11.36
CA PHE A 81 21.42 1.43 -10.83
C PHE A 81 21.34 -0.02 -11.33
N GLY A 82 20.98 -0.23 -12.60
CA GLY A 82 20.81 -1.55 -13.21
C GLY A 82 19.57 -2.32 -12.72
N LYS A 83 18.63 -1.66 -12.06
CA LYS A 83 17.41 -2.23 -11.51
C LYS A 83 16.18 -1.54 -12.08
N LYS A 84 15.18 -2.33 -12.46
CA LYS A 84 13.93 -1.82 -13.02
C LYS A 84 13.03 -1.27 -11.92
N ILE A 85 12.28 -0.22 -12.25
CA ILE A 85 11.11 0.22 -11.50
C ILE A 85 9.89 -0.15 -12.34
N ASN A 86 9.09 -1.06 -11.81
CA ASN A 86 7.90 -1.58 -12.48
C ASN A 86 6.64 -0.95 -11.88
N ARG A 87 5.66 -0.75 -12.75
CA ARG A 87 4.28 -0.39 -12.44
C ARG A 87 3.37 -1.51 -12.85
N TYR A 88 2.34 -1.79 -12.04
CA TYR A 88 1.32 -2.78 -12.33
C TYR A 88 -0.06 -2.14 -12.17
N THR A 89 -0.93 -2.35 -13.17
CA THR A 89 -2.31 -1.88 -13.11
C THR A 89 -3.24 -3.09 -13.01
N PHE A 90 -4.15 -3.04 -12.03
CA PHE A 90 -5.15 -4.06 -11.75
C PHE A 90 -6.54 -3.50 -12.02
N SER A 91 -7.26 -4.09 -12.98
CA SER A 91 -8.58 -3.63 -13.37
C SER A 91 -9.45 -4.79 -13.84
N ASN A 92 -10.66 -4.87 -13.34
CA ASN A 92 -11.67 -5.79 -13.90
C ASN A 92 -12.45 -5.19 -15.09
N PHE A 93 -12.12 -3.97 -15.45
CA PHE A 93 -12.67 -3.30 -16.62
C PHE A 93 -11.70 -3.56 -17.77
N ALA A 94 -12.20 -4.12 -18.87
CA ALA A 94 -11.39 -4.40 -20.04
C ALA A 94 -10.51 -3.19 -20.35
N ILE A 95 -9.20 -3.40 -20.34
CA ILE A 95 -8.17 -2.38 -20.63
C ILE A 95 -8.32 -1.85 -22.06
N GLU A 96 -9.06 -2.58 -22.89
CA GLU A 96 -9.42 -2.16 -24.24
C GLU A 96 -10.63 -1.20 -24.21
N ASN A 97 -10.39 0.04 -24.52
CA ASN A 97 -11.24 1.12 -25.12
C ASN A 97 -12.77 0.88 -25.29
N LYS A 98 -13.39 0.05 -24.52
CA LYS A 98 -14.83 -0.03 -24.47
C LYS A 98 -15.30 0.91 -23.37
N SER A 99 -15.88 2.02 -23.80
CA SER A 99 -16.73 2.85 -22.94
C SER A 99 -17.52 1.92 -22.03
N PRO A 100 -17.56 2.16 -20.69
CA PRO A 100 -18.43 1.41 -19.81
C PRO A 100 -19.81 1.38 -20.47
N SER A 101 -20.41 0.20 -20.62
CA SER A 101 -21.78 0.15 -21.11
C SER A 101 -22.58 1.11 -20.24
N SER A 102 -23.47 1.88 -20.86
CA SER A 102 -24.32 2.89 -20.22
C SER A 102 -25.13 2.35 -19.03
N ASP A 103 -25.10 1.04 -18.80
CA ASP A 103 -25.84 0.31 -17.77
C ASP A 103 -25.08 0.20 -16.44
N LEU A 104 -23.80 0.61 -16.34
CA LEU A 104 -23.11 0.66 -15.06
C LEU A 104 -23.40 2.02 -14.39
N ALA A 105 -24.38 2.02 -13.51
CA ALA A 105 -24.72 3.16 -12.64
C ALA A 105 -23.53 3.62 -11.73
N TYR A 106 -22.39 2.96 -11.83
CA TYR A 106 -21.21 3.19 -10.99
C TYR A 106 -19.92 3.12 -11.81
N LYS A 107 -19.19 4.23 -11.86
CA LYS A 107 -17.84 4.31 -12.43
C LYS A 107 -16.80 3.89 -11.39
N PRO A 108 -15.93 2.90 -11.65
CA PRO A 108 -14.85 2.57 -10.73
C PRO A 108 -13.93 3.77 -10.55
N PHE A 109 -13.32 3.87 -9.39
CA PHE A 109 -12.33 4.89 -9.12
C PHE A 109 -10.93 4.28 -8.94
N LYS A 110 -9.92 5.11 -9.11
CA LYS A 110 -8.52 4.68 -9.06
C LYS A 110 -7.93 4.93 -7.68
N ILE A 111 -7.19 3.94 -7.18
CA ILE A 111 -6.29 4.05 -6.02
C ILE A 111 -4.87 3.75 -6.51
N CYS A 112 -3.96 4.68 -6.28
CA CYS A 112 -2.53 4.47 -6.49
C CYS A 112 -1.89 3.97 -5.20
N ILE A 113 -1.00 2.99 -5.28
CA ILE A 113 -0.25 2.48 -4.15
C ILE A 113 1.24 2.55 -4.48
N ILE A 114 2.01 3.16 -3.60
CA ILE A 114 3.47 3.25 -3.72
C ILE A 114 4.05 2.66 -2.44
N THR A 115 4.94 1.68 -2.59
CA THR A 115 5.62 1.05 -1.46
C THR A 115 7.14 1.12 -1.59
N SER A 116 7.82 0.89 -0.47
CA SER A 116 9.28 0.79 -0.41
C SER A 116 10.04 2.00 -0.98
N ILE A 117 9.53 3.20 -0.75
CA ILE A 117 10.29 4.44 -1.00
C ILE A 117 11.53 4.47 -0.08
N HIS A 118 11.42 3.92 1.13
CA HIS A 118 12.55 3.52 1.94
C HIS A 118 12.80 2.02 1.71
N GLY A 119 13.96 1.68 1.16
CA GLY A 119 14.20 0.32 0.70
C GLY A 119 14.17 -0.75 1.80
N TYR A 120 14.49 -0.41 3.05
CA TYR A 120 14.44 -1.35 4.17
C TYR A 120 13.02 -1.63 4.68
N GLU A 121 12.01 -0.87 4.24
CA GLU A 121 10.61 -1.07 4.59
C GLU A 121 9.95 -2.13 3.68
N GLN A 122 10.55 -3.31 3.65
CA GLN A 122 10.15 -4.39 2.73
C GLN A 122 8.78 -5.00 3.05
N GLY A 123 8.33 -4.90 4.31
CA GLY A 123 7.03 -5.43 4.74
C GLY A 123 5.85 -4.83 3.97
N ALA A 124 5.91 -3.54 3.60
CA ALA A 124 4.88 -2.88 2.81
C ALA A 124 4.78 -3.49 1.39
N ALA A 125 5.90 -3.77 0.73
CA ALA A 125 5.91 -4.43 -0.58
C ALA A 125 5.37 -5.87 -0.50
N TRP A 126 5.80 -6.63 0.50
CA TRP A 126 5.34 -8.00 0.73
C TRP A 126 3.85 -8.08 0.98
N THR A 127 3.33 -7.30 1.93
CA THR A 127 1.91 -7.31 2.25
C THR A 127 1.04 -6.84 1.09
N THR A 128 1.52 -5.89 0.31
CA THR A 128 0.80 -5.45 -0.90
C THR A 128 0.81 -6.52 -1.99
N ALA A 129 1.92 -7.21 -2.22
CA ALA A 129 1.99 -8.32 -3.16
C ALA A 129 1.04 -9.48 -2.75
N LEU A 130 1.02 -9.84 -1.48
CA LEU A 130 0.11 -10.85 -0.93
C LEU A 130 -1.36 -10.43 -1.04
N PHE A 131 -1.65 -9.14 -0.81
CA PHE A 131 -3.00 -8.60 -1.01
C PHE A 131 -3.47 -8.80 -2.46
N PHE A 132 -2.66 -8.45 -3.46
CA PHE A 132 -3.05 -8.62 -4.87
C PHE A 132 -3.18 -10.08 -5.26
N LYS A 133 -2.32 -10.95 -4.75
CA LYS A 133 -2.47 -12.39 -4.94
C LYS A 133 -3.81 -12.88 -4.40
N TYR A 134 -4.17 -12.48 -3.18
CA TYR A 134 -5.45 -12.83 -2.57
C TYR A 134 -6.63 -12.16 -3.27
N LEU A 135 -6.49 -10.90 -3.66
CA LEU A 135 -7.53 -10.15 -4.38
C LEU A 135 -8.04 -10.92 -5.60
N TYR A 136 -7.13 -11.54 -6.36
CA TYR A 136 -7.50 -12.24 -7.59
C TYR A 136 -7.75 -13.73 -7.41
N SER A 137 -7.22 -14.38 -6.39
CA SER A 137 -7.43 -15.82 -6.14
C SER A 137 -8.65 -16.14 -5.28
N SER A 138 -9.32 -15.14 -4.71
CA SER A 138 -10.38 -15.35 -3.71
C SER A 138 -11.76 -14.99 -4.23
N ASP A 139 -12.75 -15.84 -3.89
CA ASP A 139 -14.18 -15.58 -4.08
C ASP A 139 -14.82 -14.80 -2.92
N ASN A 140 -13.99 -14.29 -1.99
CA ASN A 140 -14.48 -13.51 -0.86
C ASN A 140 -15.25 -12.27 -1.35
N PRO A 141 -16.46 -11.98 -0.80
CA PRO A 141 -17.27 -10.85 -1.25
C PRO A 141 -16.60 -9.49 -1.18
N TYR A 142 -15.72 -9.26 -0.19
CA TYR A 142 -14.96 -8.03 -0.11
C TYR A 142 -13.92 -7.90 -1.23
N MET A 143 -13.27 -9.01 -1.60
CA MET A 143 -12.34 -9.03 -2.72
C MET A 143 -13.09 -8.80 -4.04
N ALA A 144 -14.26 -9.42 -4.21
CA ALA A 144 -15.13 -9.16 -5.34
C ALA A 144 -15.59 -7.70 -5.42
N MET A 145 -15.92 -7.09 -4.26
CA MET A 145 -16.26 -5.68 -4.17
C MET A 145 -15.08 -4.79 -4.59
N LEU A 146 -13.89 -5.03 -4.05
CA LEU A 146 -12.69 -4.26 -4.42
C LEU A 146 -12.39 -4.37 -5.91
N ARG A 147 -12.39 -5.59 -6.49
CA ARG A 147 -12.20 -5.79 -7.93
C ARG A 147 -13.22 -5.05 -8.79
N ARG A 148 -14.47 -4.95 -8.30
CA ARG A 148 -15.56 -4.31 -9.04
C ARG A 148 -15.51 -2.78 -8.99
N HIS A 149 -14.98 -2.21 -7.92
CA HIS A 149 -15.11 -0.77 -7.67
C HIS A 149 -13.81 0.01 -7.78
N VAL A 150 -12.67 -0.70 -7.81
CA VAL A 150 -11.37 -0.06 -7.80
C VAL A 150 -10.51 -0.52 -8.96
N VAL A 151 -9.87 0.44 -9.60
CA VAL A 151 -8.67 0.23 -10.41
C VAL A 151 -7.48 0.55 -9.51
N PHE A 152 -6.63 -0.43 -9.29
CA PHE A 152 -5.39 -0.21 -8.56
C PHE A 152 -4.24 0.02 -9.53
N ASP A 153 -3.43 1.02 -9.23
CA ASP A 153 -2.21 1.32 -9.97
C ASP A 153 -1.04 1.36 -8.99
N VAL A 154 -0.03 0.54 -9.18
CA VAL A 154 0.91 0.17 -8.12
C VAL A 154 2.35 0.25 -8.56
N ILE A 155 3.17 0.93 -7.75
CA ILE A 155 4.64 0.82 -7.77
C ILE A 155 5.04 0.00 -6.54
N PRO A 156 5.30 -1.33 -6.68
CA PRO A 156 5.56 -2.18 -5.53
C PRO A 156 6.95 -2.00 -4.90
N VAL A 157 7.92 -1.48 -5.64
CA VAL A 157 9.25 -1.17 -5.13
C VAL A 157 9.74 0.13 -5.75
N ALA A 158 9.58 1.23 -5.01
CA ALA A 158 9.95 2.56 -5.48
C ALA A 158 11.46 2.83 -5.41
N ASN A 159 12.16 2.15 -4.49
CA ASN A 159 13.62 2.26 -4.28
C ASN A 159 14.28 0.88 -4.40
N PRO A 160 14.49 0.37 -5.63
CA PRO A 160 15.00 -0.99 -5.82
C PRO A 160 16.44 -1.16 -5.33
N SER A 161 17.28 -0.14 -5.41
CA SER A 161 18.66 -0.20 -4.94
C SER A 161 18.74 -0.27 -3.40
N GLY A 162 17.96 0.54 -2.71
CA GLY A 162 17.82 0.49 -1.27
C GLY A 162 17.17 -0.81 -0.80
N PHE A 163 16.14 -1.28 -1.51
CA PHE A 163 15.45 -2.53 -1.21
C PHE A 163 16.39 -3.73 -1.18
N SER A 164 17.14 -3.94 -2.26
CA SER A 164 18.09 -5.07 -2.36
C SER A 164 19.22 -5.04 -1.33
N LYS A 165 19.52 -3.87 -0.78
CA LYS A 165 20.58 -3.68 0.22
C LYS A 165 20.02 -3.52 1.63
N ASN A 166 18.71 -3.63 1.80
CA ASN A 166 18.00 -3.37 3.05
C ASN A 166 18.39 -2.02 3.68
N LYS A 167 18.37 -0.96 2.86
CA LYS A 167 18.74 0.40 3.26
C LYS A 167 17.60 1.38 3.05
N ARG A 168 17.50 2.40 3.91
CA ARG A 168 16.55 3.50 3.76
C ARG A 168 16.73 4.24 2.45
N LYS A 169 17.95 4.67 2.18
CA LYS A 169 18.36 5.53 1.07
C LYS A 169 18.65 4.72 -0.19
N ASN A 170 18.61 5.37 -1.34
CA ASN A 170 19.09 4.81 -2.60
C ASN A 170 20.63 4.74 -2.65
N ASP A 171 21.18 4.28 -3.78
CA ASP A 171 22.63 4.13 -3.94
C ASP A 171 23.40 5.46 -4.02
N ASN A 172 22.74 6.57 -4.31
CA ASN A 172 23.33 7.90 -4.19
C ASN A 172 23.36 8.42 -2.74
N GLY A 173 22.84 7.65 -1.79
CA GLY A 173 22.74 8.06 -0.39
C GLY A 173 21.63 9.07 -0.13
N VAL A 174 20.66 9.19 -1.02
CA VAL A 174 19.53 10.10 -0.93
C VAL A 174 18.32 9.42 -0.28
N ASP A 175 17.69 10.07 0.67
CA ASP A 175 16.39 9.74 1.18
C ASP A 175 15.33 10.21 0.16
N LEU A 176 14.78 9.28 -0.61
CA LEU A 176 13.82 9.59 -1.66
C LEU A 176 12.58 10.30 -1.12
N ASN A 177 12.17 10.00 0.14
CA ASN A 177 11.06 10.70 0.78
C ASN A 177 11.46 12.07 1.40
N ARG A 178 12.51 12.69 0.87
CA ARG A 178 12.97 14.06 1.12
C ARG A 178 13.37 14.77 -0.18
N ASN A 179 13.17 14.10 -1.34
CA ASN A 179 13.65 14.57 -2.63
C ASN A 179 12.56 15.22 -3.50
N TYR A 180 11.38 15.53 -2.93
CA TYR A 180 10.26 16.13 -3.68
C TYR A 180 10.15 17.64 -3.47
N GLU A 181 9.50 18.31 -4.43
CA GLU A 181 8.85 19.61 -4.25
C GLU A 181 7.36 19.38 -3.86
N PRO A 182 6.67 20.34 -3.25
CA PRO A 182 7.18 21.59 -2.69
C PRO A 182 7.92 21.37 -1.37
N ASP A 183 8.54 22.45 -0.88
CA ASP A 183 9.13 22.48 0.47
C ASP A 183 10.40 21.61 0.64
N PHE A 184 11.16 21.38 -0.40
CA PHE A 184 12.46 20.73 -0.33
C PHE A 184 13.39 21.41 0.68
N ILE A 185 14.09 20.64 1.50
CA ILE A 185 15.07 21.15 2.45
C ILE A 185 16.48 20.90 1.93
N TYR A 186 17.19 21.96 1.63
CA TYR A 186 18.60 21.88 1.27
C TYR A 186 19.43 21.47 2.48
N SER A 187 20.36 20.57 2.27
CA SER A 187 21.34 20.15 3.26
C SER A 187 22.68 19.96 2.60
N ASP A 188 23.72 20.52 3.23
CA ASP A 188 25.11 20.36 2.78
C ASP A 188 25.77 19.08 3.33
N ASP A 189 25.06 18.31 4.18
CA ASP A 189 25.54 17.05 4.75
C ASP A 189 24.90 15.83 4.10
N PRO A 190 25.58 15.19 3.11
CA PRO A 190 25.08 13.96 2.49
C PRO A 190 24.98 12.77 3.46
N LYS A 191 25.61 12.84 4.63
CA LYS A 191 25.55 11.81 5.66
C LYS A 191 24.36 11.96 6.58
N SER A 192 23.69 13.12 6.57
CA SER A 192 22.52 13.34 7.42
C SER A 192 21.45 12.26 7.14
N TRP A 193 20.73 11.85 8.17
CA TRP A 193 19.72 10.80 8.07
C TRP A 193 18.66 11.10 7.00
N GLY A 194 18.19 12.33 6.90
CA GLY A 194 17.17 12.79 5.96
C GLY A 194 17.73 13.59 4.76
N TYR A 195 18.94 13.28 4.29
CA TYR A 195 19.51 13.96 3.12
C TYR A 195 18.65 13.74 1.89
N GLY A 196 18.05 14.81 1.39
CA GLY A 196 17.11 14.80 0.25
C GLY A 196 17.78 14.94 -1.12
N GLY A 197 19.11 14.87 -1.19
CA GLY A 197 19.85 15.10 -2.45
C GLY A 197 20.30 16.54 -2.63
N PRO A 198 21.04 16.83 -3.73
CA PRO A 198 21.59 18.16 -4.00
C PRO A 198 20.52 19.17 -4.44
N GLN A 199 19.40 18.72 -4.93
CA GLN A 199 18.26 19.53 -5.37
C GLN A 199 16.99 18.67 -5.39
N PRO A 200 15.79 19.28 -5.40
CA PRO A 200 14.56 18.53 -5.55
C PRO A 200 14.57 17.75 -6.86
N ALA A 201 13.96 16.56 -6.83
CA ALA A 201 13.90 15.64 -7.96
C ALA A 201 15.26 15.32 -8.61
N SER A 202 16.35 15.34 -7.81
CA SER A 202 17.67 14.93 -8.30
C SER A 202 17.73 13.46 -8.68
N GLU A 203 16.91 12.63 -8.05
CA GLU A 203 16.93 11.19 -8.24
C GLU A 203 15.95 10.74 -9.33
N LEU A 204 16.40 9.80 -10.16
CA LEU A 204 15.56 9.29 -11.25
C LEU A 204 14.34 8.54 -10.70
N GLU A 205 14.48 7.84 -9.57
CA GLU A 205 13.36 7.20 -8.87
C GLU A 205 12.28 8.24 -8.55
N THR A 206 12.66 9.38 -7.98
CA THR A 206 11.74 10.47 -7.66
C THR A 206 11.04 11.00 -8.91
N GLN A 207 11.79 11.24 -9.99
CA GLN A 207 11.22 11.72 -11.26
C GLN A 207 10.22 10.72 -11.86
N LEU A 208 10.50 9.41 -11.78
CA LEU A 208 9.60 8.36 -12.24
C LEU A 208 8.31 8.31 -11.42
N ILE A 209 8.42 8.45 -10.09
CA ILE A 209 7.25 8.50 -9.21
C ILE A 209 6.43 9.77 -9.47
N MET A 210 7.07 10.93 -9.64
CA MET A 210 6.37 12.17 -9.99
C MET A 210 5.59 12.02 -11.29
N ARG A 211 6.20 11.44 -12.33
CA ARG A 211 5.52 11.14 -13.59
C ARG A 211 4.34 10.18 -13.39
N PHE A 212 4.50 9.14 -12.57
CA PHE A 212 3.41 8.22 -12.23
C PHE A 212 2.22 8.98 -11.59
N ILE A 213 2.48 9.90 -10.67
CA ILE A 213 1.42 10.73 -10.08
C ILE A 213 0.76 11.63 -11.14
N GLU A 214 1.54 12.24 -12.02
CA GLU A 214 1.02 13.11 -13.10
C GLU A 214 0.18 12.35 -14.14
N GLU A 215 0.49 11.09 -14.39
CA GLU A 215 -0.33 10.21 -15.22
C GLU A 215 -1.62 9.72 -14.53
N ASN A 216 -1.74 9.95 -13.22
CA ASN A 216 -2.83 9.47 -12.37
C ASN A 216 -3.59 10.60 -11.62
N LEU A 217 -3.69 11.80 -12.23
CA LEU A 217 -4.42 12.92 -11.62
C LEU A 217 -5.92 12.67 -11.44
N ASP A 218 -6.46 11.62 -12.05
CA ASP A 218 -7.84 11.14 -11.85
C ASP A 218 -8.00 10.19 -10.66
N ALA A 219 -6.89 9.83 -9.99
CA ALA A 219 -6.94 8.96 -8.81
C ALA A 219 -7.73 9.61 -7.67
N LYS A 220 -8.51 8.81 -6.95
CA LYS A 220 -9.22 9.26 -5.75
C LYS A 220 -8.33 9.27 -4.52
N LEU A 221 -7.31 8.42 -4.50
CA LEU A 221 -6.38 8.30 -3.39
C LEU A 221 -5.02 7.85 -3.87
N VAL A 222 -3.98 8.39 -3.27
CA VAL A 222 -2.63 7.83 -3.29
C VAL A 222 -2.33 7.28 -1.89
N LEU A 223 -1.99 6.01 -1.80
CA LEU A 223 -1.51 5.36 -0.59
C LEU A 223 0.02 5.30 -0.65
N ASP A 224 0.67 6.12 0.15
CA ASP A 224 2.12 6.11 0.39
C ASP A 224 2.39 5.17 1.56
N TYR A 225 2.80 3.92 1.26
CA TYR A 225 2.77 2.84 2.22
C TYR A 225 4.16 2.48 2.75
N HIS A 226 4.33 2.64 4.04
CA HIS A 226 5.55 2.49 4.81
C HIS A 226 5.46 1.45 5.92
N ASN A 227 6.60 1.17 6.55
CA ASN A 227 6.67 0.42 7.80
C ASN A 227 7.40 1.23 8.86
N ILE A 228 6.93 1.13 10.10
CA ILE A 228 7.49 1.84 11.25
C ILE A 228 7.49 0.94 12.50
N ASP A 229 8.20 1.34 13.54
CA ASP A 229 8.17 0.65 14.82
C ASP A 229 6.79 0.73 15.49
N LYS A 230 6.48 -0.26 16.35
CA LYS A 230 5.27 -0.25 17.18
C LYS A 230 5.19 1.04 18.01
N GLY A 231 3.97 1.54 18.19
CA GLY A 231 3.72 2.74 18.99
C GLY A 231 3.69 4.04 18.21
N TYR A 232 3.91 3.99 16.88
CA TYR A 232 3.74 5.16 16.02
C TYR A 232 2.34 5.18 15.39
N PRO A 233 1.85 6.37 14.97
CA PRO A 233 0.57 6.49 14.29
C PRO A 233 0.49 5.68 13.01
N LEU A 234 -0.67 5.10 12.76
CA LEU A 234 -0.94 4.35 11.54
C LEU A 234 -0.98 5.24 10.29
N PHE A 235 -1.51 6.46 10.41
CA PHE A 235 -1.61 7.39 9.29
C PHE A 235 -0.94 8.73 9.59
N TYR A 236 -0.18 9.21 8.62
CA TYR A 236 0.25 10.60 8.55
C TYR A 236 -0.56 11.31 7.46
N VAL A 237 -1.16 12.44 7.79
CA VAL A 237 -2.07 13.17 6.90
C VAL A 237 -1.70 14.65 6.84
N TYR A 238 -1.98 15.29 5.71
CA TYR A 238 -1.50 16.62 5.40
C TYR A 238 -2.64 17.64 5.23
N GLY A 239 -3.69 17.28 4.52
CA GLY A 239 -4.84 18.15 4.28
C GLY A 239 -6.01 17.87 5.20
N GLN A 240 -6.97 18.81 5.27
CA GLN A 240 -8.19 18.60 6.05
C GLN A 240 -9.02 17.42 5.55
N LYS A 241 -9.05 17.20 4.23
CA LYS A 241 -9.73 16.05 3.61
C LYS A 241 -9.09 14.73 4.01
N ASP A 242 -7.76 14.69 3.99
CA ASP A 242 -7.00 13.48 4.36
C ASP A 242 -7.22 13.16 5.84
N VAL A 243 -7.30 14.18 6.71
CA VAL A 243 -7.63 14.01 8.14
C VAL A 243 -9.01 13.36 8.31
N GLN A 244 -10.03 13.85 7.60
CA GLN A 244 -11.39 13.29 7.70
C GLN A 244 -11.42 11.83 7.22
N LEU A 245 -10.75 11.53 6.10
CA LEU A 245 -10.66 10.17 5.59
C LEU A 245 -9.93 9.26 6.58
N ALA A 246 -8.78 9.68 7.10
CA ALA A 246 -8.02 8.91 8.08
C ALA A 246 -8.83 8.66 9.36
N GLN A 247 -9.58 9.65 9.85
CA GLN A 247 -10.48 9.49 11.00
C GLN A 247 -11.57 8.46 10.74
N SER A 248 -12.20 8.49 9.57
CA SER A 248 -13.25 7.56 9.20
C SER A 248 -12.71 6.13 9.07
N VAL A 249 -11.56 5.98 8.40
CA VAL A 249 -10.88 4.68 8.28
C VAL A 249 -10.51 4.15 9.66
N PHE A 250 -9.91 4.98 10.49
CA PHE A 250 -9.53 4.63 11.85
C PHE A 250 -10.74 4.19 12.70
N ALA A 251 -11.84 4.95 12.65
CA ALA A 251 -13.06 4.58 13.36
C ALA A 251 -13.61 3.22 12.92
N SER A 252 -13.49 2.90 11.63
CA SER A 252 -13.91 1.61 11.08
C SER A 252 -13.05 0.44 11.57
N LEU A 253 -11.76 0.68 11.83
CA LEU A 253 -10.82 -0.36 12.25
C LEU A 253 -10.85 -0.59 13.78
N SER A 254 -11.12 0.46 14.55
CA SER A 254 -10.68 0.56 15.95
C SER A 254 -11.18 -0.55 16.89
N ASP A 255 -12.47 -0.89 16.86
CA ASP A 255 -13.03 -1.79 17.88
C ASP A 255 -12.77 -3.26 17.56
N LYS A 256 -12.84 -3.60 16.29
CA LYS A 256 -12.63 -4.99 15.82
C LYS A 256 -11.16 -5.37 15.82
N TRP A 257 -10.28 -4.43 15.51
CA TRP A 257 -8.85 -4.64 15.53
C TRP A 257 -8.33 -5.09 16.89
N GLN A 258 -8.69 -4.39 17.94
CA GLN A 258 -8.24 -4.71 19.31
C GLN A 258 -8.70 -6.09 19.78
N TYR A 259 -9.90 -6.52 19.37
CA TYR A 259 -10.42 -7.84 19.69
C TYR A 259 -9.66 -8.96 18.98
N GLU A 260 -9.32 -8.77 17.70
CA GLU A 260 -8.68 -9.79 16.87
C GLU A 260 -7.16 -9.85 17.08
N TYR A 261 -6.54 -8.72 17.46
CA TYR A 261 -5.10 -8.60 17.61
C TYR A 261 -4.74 -7.92 18.95
N PRO A 262 -5.00 -8.60 20.09
CA PRO A 262 -4.75 -8.03 21.41
C PRO A 262 -3.26 -7.76 21.70
N GLU A 263 -2.35 -8.43 21.00
CA GLU A 263 -0.90 -8.17 21.02
C GLU A 263 -0.51 -6.82 20.42
N PHE A 264 -1.41 -6.20 19.67
CA PHE A 264 -1.26 -4.84 19.14
C PHE A 264 -2.36 -3.95 19.73
N PRO A 265 -2.18 -3.43 20.93
CA PRO A 265 -3.19 -2.64 21.60
C PRO A 265 -3.50 -1.37 20.82
N LYS A 266 -4.78 -1.01 20.82
CA LYS A 266 -5.38 0.11 20.07
C LYS A 266 -4.62 1.43 20.21
N ASP A 267 -4.17 1.75 21.39
CA ASP A 267 -3.43 2.95 21.75
C ASP A 267 -2.02 3.02 21.13
N GLN A 268 -1.48 1.89 20.69
CA GLN A 268 -0.15 1.81 20.07
C GLN A 268 -0.19 1.86 18.53
N LEU A 269 -1.30 1.45 17.92
CA LEU A 269 -1.38 1.30 16.47
C LEU A 269 -2.23 2.36 15.80
N LEU A 270 -3.13 2.94 16.54
CA LEU A 270 -4.27 3.61 15.97
C LEU A 270 -4.23 5.10 16.31
N GLY A 271 -4.07 5.87 15.32
CA GLY A 271 -4.10 7.31 15.37
C GLY A 271 -3.79 7.88 14.01
N TYR A 272 -4.15 9.10 13.82
CA TYR A 272 -3.65 9.88 12.71
C TYR A 272 -2.90 11.07 13.29
N VAL A 273 -1.82 11.44 12.63
CA VAL A 273 -1.04 12.62 13.01
C VAL A 273 -0.93 13.49 11.79
N ARG A 274 -1.28 14.76 11.96
CA ARG A 274 -0.97 15.75 10.95
C ARG A 274 0.54 15.91 10.90
N SER A 275 1.15 15.75 9.74
CA SER A 275 2.58 15.94 9.60
C SER A 275 3.02 17.33 10.07
N ASN A 276 3.97 17.37 10.98
CA ASN A 276 4.51 18.60 11.55
C ASN A 276 5.61 19.21 10.67
N GLY A 277 5.38 19.29 9.36
CA GLY A 277 6.27 20.03 8.47
C GLY A 277 7.56 19.31 8.11
N LYS A 278 7.55 18.00 8.00
CA LYS A 278 8.58 17.29 7.25
C LYS A 278 8.36 17.64 5.79
N LYS A 279 9.38 18.18 5.14
CA LYS A 279 9.27 18.84 3.86
C LYS A 279 10.00 18.04 2.79
N GLY A 280 9.54 18.14 1.53
CA GLY A 280 10.11 17.40 0.41
C GLY A 280 9.72 15.92 0.39
N MET A 281 8.55 15.56 0.96
CA MET A 281 8.03 14.20 0.98
C MET A 281 7.11 13.93 -0.22
N LEU A 282 6.92 12.64 -0.54
CA LEU A 282 5.98 12.22 -1.58
C LEU A 282 4.56 12.75 -1.32
N CYS A 283 4.09 12.67 -0.08
CA CYS A 283 2.78 13.15 0.29
C CYS A 283 2.62 14.68 0.11
N ASP A 284 3.67 15.48 0.33
CA ASP A 284 3.66 16.92 0.05
C ASP A 284 3.44 17.16 -1.46
N TYR A 285 4.16 16.39 -2.29
CA TYR A 285 4.02 16.46 -3.74
C TYR A 285 2.62 16.05 -4.22
N VAL A 286 2.11 14.91 -3.74
CA VAL A 286 0.77 14.41 -4.08
C VAL A 286 -0.31 15.43 -3.68
N ALA A 287 -0.24 15.96 -2.46
CA ALA A 287 -1.17 16.98 -1.99
C ALA A 287 -1.11 18.27 -2.82
N SER A 288 0.09 18.67 -3.30
CA SER A 288 0.25 19.84 -4.18
C SER A 288 -0.45 19.68 -5.53
N LYS A 289 -0.67 18.43 -5.98
CA LYS A 289 -1.45 18.11 -7.19
C LYS A 289 -2.97 18.07 -6.94
N GLY A 290 -3.42 18.33 -5.71
CA GLY A 290 -4.83 18.30 -5.33
C GLY A 290 -5.42 16.91 -5.11
N LEU A 291 -4.57 15.88 -5.07
CA LEU A 291 -4.98 14.50 -4.80
C LEU A 291 -5.08 14.23 -3.30
N TRP A 292 -5.92 13.28 -2.93
CA TRP A 292 -5.92 12.76 -1.58
C TRP A 292 -4.76 11.81 -1.38
N VAL A 293 -4.10 11.91 -0.22
CA VAL A 293 -2.97 11.06 0.15
C VAL A 293 -3.08 10.60 1.59
N LEU A 294 -2.84 9.32 1.79
CA LEU A 294 -2.61 8.73 3.11
C LEU A 294 -1.20 8.14 3.11
N THR A 295 -0.35 8.63 3.99
CA THR A 295 0.89 7.95 4.33
C THR A 295 0.55 6.94 5.42
N MET A 296 0.51 5.67 5.06
CA MET A 296 0.18 4.57 5.95
C MET A 296 1.45 3.97 6.52
N GLU A 297 1.54 3.92 7.84
CA GLU A 297 2.69 3.39 8.58
C GLU A 297 2.26 2.15 9.35
N THR A 298 2.56 0.97 8.83
CA THR A 298 2.27 -0.26 9.54
C THR A 298 3.48 -0.75 10.35
N PRO A 299 3.25 -1.49 11.44
CA PRO A 299 4.36 -2.09 12.17
C PRO A 299 5.21 -2.98 11.28
N TRP A 300 6.49 -3.08 11.61
CA TRP A 300 7.38 -4.07 11.01
C TRP A 300 6.76 -5.46 11.14
N CYS A 301 6.47 -6.08 10.01
CA CYS A 301 5.92 -7.43 9.98
C CYS A 301 7.00 -8.50 9.78
N MET A 302 8.25 -8.09 9.77
CA MET A 302 9.41 -8.96 9.73
C MET A 302 10.05 -9.03 11.11
N PRO A 303 10.62 -10.17 11.53
CA PRO A 303 11.36 -10.23 12.77
C PRO A 303 12.55 -9.27 12.72
N GLU A 304 12.85 -8.61 13.83
CA GLU A 304 14.10 -7.89 13.97
C GLU A 304 15.27 -8.86 13.72
N ILE A 305 16.30 -8.38 13.03
CA ILE A 305 17.52 -9.17 12.79
C ILE A 305 18.01 -9.75 14.11
N GLY A 306 18.10 -11.08 14.21
CA GLY A 306 18.56 -11.79 15.39
C GLY A 306 17.48 -12.29 16.34
N LYS A 307 16.20 -12.10 16.08
CA LYS A 307 15.13 -12.81 16.77
C LYS A 307 14.72 -14.04 16.01
N GLU A 308 14.73 -15.18 16.68
CA GLU A 308 14.63 -16.52 16.08
C GLU A 308 13.27 -16.89 15.47
N GLN A 309 12.28 -16.01 15.50
CA GLN A 309 10.95 -16.37 15.02
C GLN A 309 10.38 -15.31 14.10
N TYR A 310 10.14 -15.76 12.90
CA TYR A 310 9.23 -15.13 11.97
C TYR A 310 7.83 -15.11 12.57
N ASP A 311 7.31 -13.93 12.84
CA ASP A 311 5.98 -13.79 13.42
C ASP A 311 4.92 -13.81 12.31
N ALA A 312 4.49 -15.03 11.94
CA ALA A 312 3.41 -15.23 10.98
C ALA A 312 2.11 -14.48 11.35
N PRO A 313 1.71 -14.39 12.64
CA PRO A 313 0.62 -13.53 13.07
C PRO A 313 0.83 -12.07 12.68
N THR A 314 2.05 -11.56 12.73
CA THR A 314 2.34 -10.16 12.41
C THR A 314 2.13 -9.85 10.93
N ILE A 315 2.57 -10.71 10.00
CA ILE A 315 2.27 -10.52 8.56
C ILE A 315 0.77 -10.55 8.32
N ARG A 316 0.09 -11.51 8.90
CA ARG A 316 -1.36 -11.61 8.80
C ARG A 316 -2.03 -10.37 9.34
N CYS A 317 -1.60 -9.90 10.50
CA CYS A 317 -2.10 -8.70 11.14
C CYS A 317 -1.96 -7.47 10.22
N VAL A 318 -0.78 -7.27 9.65
CA VAL A 318 -0.51 -6.14 8.75
C VAL A 318 -1.30 -6.26 7.44
N LEU A 319 -1.44 -7.47 6.92
CA LEU A 319 -2.26 -7.72 5.73
C LEU A 319 -3.76 -7.47 5.99
N ASP A 320 -4.29 -7.96 7.10
CA ASP A 320 -5.67 -7.68 7.51
C ASP A 320 -5.89 -6.17 7.69
N LEU A 321 -4.91 -5.45 8.24
CA LEU A 321 -4.95 -4.01 8.40
C LEU A 321 -5.00 -3.29 7.04
N LEU A 322 -4.15 -3.67 6.09
CA LEU A 322 -4.16 -3.12 4.73
C LEU A 322 -5.53 -3.35 4.06
N VAL A 323 -6.03 -4.58 4.10
CA VAL A 323 -7.31 -4.93 3.47
C VAL A 323 -8.47 -4.16 4.10
N ASN A 324 -8.54 -4.09 5.43
CA ASN A 324 -9.61 -3.36 6.11
C ASN A 324 -9.49 -1.84 5.86
N THR A 325 -8.28 -1.31 5.75
CA THR A 325 -8.05 0.08 5.33
C THR A 325 -8.60 0.33 3.94
N LEU A 326 -8.31 -0.53 2.96
CA LEU A 326 -8.81 -0.38 1.59
C LEU A 326 -10.33 -0.52 1.51
N ILE A 327 -10.93 -1.44 2.27
CA ILE A 327 -12.40 -1.58 2.35
C ILE A 327 -13.00 -0.28 2.93
N ALA A 328 -12.48 0.21 4.05
CA ALA A 328 -12.96 1.42 4.69
C ALA A 328 -12.79 2.65 3.78
N VAL A 329 -11.67 2.76 3.07
CA VAL A 329 -11.44 3.81 2.06
C VAL A 329 -12.51 3.76 0.97
N VAL A 330 -12.79 2.58 0.42
CA VAL A 330 -13.79 2.43 -0.64
C VAL A 330 -15.17 2.84 -0.16
N GLU A 331 -15.54 2.50 1.06
CA GLU A 331 -16.84 2.87 1.65
C GLU A 331 -16.97 4.37 1.92
N ASN A 332 -15.88 5.04 2.26
CA ASN A 332 -15.89 6.48 2.53
C ASN A 332 -15.74 7.34 1.26
N LEU A 333 -15.20 6.81 0.17
CA LEU A 333 -15.02 7.54 -1.09
C LEU A 333 -16.17 7.38 -2.09
N ARG A 334 -17.11 6.50 -1.79
CA ARG A 334 -18.37 6.35 -2.55
C ARG A 334 -19.34 7.47 -2.20
#